data_c70461c1766c95536d0dcd2ab4960159
#
_entry.id   c70461c1766c95536d0dcd2ab4960159
#
_cell.length_a   1.000
_cell.length_b   1.000
_cell.length_c   1.000
_cell.angle_alpha   90.00
_cell.angle_beta   90.00
_cell.angle_gamma   90.00
#
_symmetry.space_group_name_H-M   'P 1'
#
loop_
_entity.id
_entity.type
_entity.pdbx_description
1 polymer ?
#
loop_
_entity_poly.entity_id
_entity_poly.type
_entity_poly.pdbx_seq_one_letter_code
_entity_poly.pdbx_strand_id
1 'polypeptide(L)'
;GDNTTPILPNIDISSSENGIVNLPDDVDSLFSNVASRYTHIVAPNGDLIQFLIQDDFTVPQILHTRRVLESYLTDIPDTDWGSDKSNIAIAMASSNAIMFLLNDEDEYENPYIWDIFDSGVNGQDLLAIEVFPVGSSEYMNSTERDATYEEVLHFMHGYGVQLALPTMQNAIESAMLNAINNDVYNPLSDLPEDDFD
;
A
#
# COMPACT_ATOMS: atom_id res chain seq x y z
N GLY A 1 -18.69 18.20 16.26
CA GLY A 1 -17.40 17.65 16.63
C GLY A 1 -16.44 17.90 15.49
N ASP A 2 -15.20 18.30 15.78
CA ASP A 2 -14.14 18.42 14.78
C ASP A 2 -13.90 17.02 14.18
N ASN A 3 -14.34 16.84 12.94
CA ASN A 3 -14.08 15.62 12.16
C ASN A 3 -12.66 15.71 11.58
N THR A 4 -11.65 15.62 12.44
CA THR A 4 -10.27 15.45 11.95
C THR A 4 -10.03 13.97 11.73
N THR A 5 -9.59 13.61 10.50
CA THR A 5 -9.17 12.23 10.20
C THR A 5 -8.09 11.80 11.19
N PRO A 6 -8.22 10.65 11.85
CA PRO A 6 -7.20 10.13 12.74
C PRO A 6 -5.88 9.91 12.01
N ILE A 7 -4.76 10.22 12.67
CA ILE A 7 -3.42 10.05 12.12
C ILE A 7 -2.67 9.05 12.99
N LEU A 8 -2.11 8.02 12.36
CA LEU A 8 -1.22 7.08 13.02
C LEU A 8 0.09 7.82 13.41
N PRO A 9 0.50 7.80 14.69
CA PRO A 9 1.71 8.49 15.11
C PRO A 9 2.96 7.84 14.51
N ASN A 10 4.05 8.61 14.44
CA ASN A 10 5.36 8.08 14.08
C ASN A 10 5.86 7.16 15.19
N ILE A 11 6.14 5.91 14.86
CA ILE A 11 6.61 4.88 15.79
C ILE A 11 8.08 4.57 15.49
N ASP A 12 8.93 4.59 16.52
CA ASP A 12 10.35 4.25 16.41
C ASP A 12 10.51 2.73 16.20
N ILE A 13 11.14 2.37 15.10
CA ILE A 13 11.45 0.98 14.74
C ILE A 13 12.91 0.58 14.95
N SER A 14 13.73 1.48 15.49
CA SER A 14 15.20 1.29 15.66
C SER A 14 15.55 0.20 16.67
N SER A 15 14.62 -0.20 17.52
CA SER A 15 14.81 -1.29 18.50
C SER A 15 14.79 -2.69 17.86
N SER A 16 14.37 -2.80 16.59
CA SER A 16 14.28 -4.05 15.86
C SER A 16 15.29 -4.11 14.72
N GLU A 17 16.03 -5.22 14.61
CA GLU A 17 17.02 -5.43 13.56
C GLU A 17 16.40 -5.37 12.14
N ASN A 18 15.16 -5.85 11.99
CA ASN A 18 14.44 -5.85 10.72
C ASN A 18 13.44 -4.68 10.59
N GLY A 19 13.35 -3.79 11.58
CA GLY A 19 12.46 -2.65 11.57
C GLY A 19 10.97 -2.99 11.76
N ILE A 20 10.65 -4.19 12.27
CA ILE A 20 9.28 -4.60 12.60
C ILE A 20 9.14 -4.58 14.12
N VAL A 21 8.18 -3.82 14.64
CA VAL A 21 7.95 -3.67 16.08
C VAL A 21 6.48 -3.95 16.43
N ASN A 22 6.20 -4.25 17.68
CA ASN A 22 4.83 -4.26 18.19
C ASN A 22 4.29 -2.82 18.26
N LEU A 23 2.99 -2.66 18.04
CA LEU A 23 2.34 -1.38 18.29
C LEU A 23 2.47 -1.02 19.77
N PRO A 24 2.84 0.25 20.10
CA PRO A 24 2.80 0.73 21.48
C PRO A 24 1.40 0.71 22.07
N ASP A 25 1.30 0.47 23.38
CA ASP A 25 0.02 0.37 24.10
C ASP A 25 -0.77 1.70 24.12
N ASP A 26 -0.12 2.83 23.87
CA ASP A 26 -0.71 4.17 23.84
C ASP A 26 -1.19 4.62 22.46
N VAL A 27 -1.09 3.77 21.44
CA VAL A 27 -1.67 4.02 20.12
C VAL A 27 -3.19 3.97 20.21
N ASP A 28 -3.86 4.90 19.52
CA ASP A 28 -5.32 4.97 19.46
C ASP A 28 -5.95 3.61 19.14
N SER A 29 -7.02 3.29 19.84
CA SER A 29 -7.74 2.01 19.69
C SER A 29 -8.27 1.79 18.28
N LEU A 30 -8.49 2.84 17.50
CA LEU A 30 -8.86 2.73 16.10
C LEU A 30 -7.82 1.91 15.33
N PHE A 31 -6.52 2.10 15.60
CA PHE A 31 -5.44 1.37 14.95
C PHE A 31 -5.09 0.06 15.67
N SER A 32 -5.04 0.07 17.00
CA SER A 32 -4.63 -1.10 17.78
C SER A 32 -5.68 -2.22 17.81
N ASN A 33 -6.95 -1.93 17.48
CA ASN A 33 -7.96 -2.97 17.29
C ASN A 33 -7.82 -3.70 15.94
N VAL A 34 -7.07 -3.11 14.97
CA VAL A 34 -6.89 -3.66 13.64
C VAL A 34 -5.58 -4.42 13.51
N ALA A 35 -4.53 -3.98 14.17
CA ALA A 35 -3.20 -4.54 14.00
C ALA A 35 -2.43 -4.58 15.32
N SER A 36 -1.46 -5.49 15.43
CA SER A 36 -0.59 -5.65 16.59
C SER A 36 0.86 -5.23 16.32
N ARG A 37 1.26 -5.13 15.06
CA ARG A 37 2.63 -4.82 14.63
C ARG A 37 2.67 -3.67 13.65
N TYR A 38 3.87 -3.11 13.52
CA TYR A 38 4.13 -1.91 12.72
C TYR A 38 5.50 -1.95 12.06
N THR A 39 5.58 -1.33 10.90
CA THR A 39 6.83 -0.95 10.23
C THR A 39 6.61 0.31 9.38
N HIS A 40 7.67 0.89 8.83
CA HIS A 40 7.57 2.01 7.90
C HIS A 40 8.74 2.07 6.93
N ILE A 41 8.58 2.88 5.88
CA ILE A 41 9.63 3.35 4.99
C ILE A 41 9.74 4.86 5.17
N VAL A 42 10.95 5.39 5.13
CA VAL A 42 11.22 6.83 5.28
C VAL A 42 11.27 7.47 3.89
N ALA A 43 10.41 8.45 3.65
CA ALA A 43 10.42 9.26 2.43
C ALA A 43 11.60 10.26 2.45
N PRO A 44 12.02 10.81 1.29
CA PRO A 44 13.18 11.72 1.20
C PRO A 44 13.10 12.98 2.06
N ASN A 45 11.90 13.43 2.42
CA ASN A 45 11.68 14.58 3.33
C ASN A 45 11.70 14.21 4.82
N GLY A 46 11.87 12.91 5.14
CA GLY A 46 11.90 12.40 6.52
C GLY A 46 10.53 11.95 7.05
N ASP A 47 9.45 12.16 6.33
CA ASP A 47 8.12 11.65 6.68
C ASP A 47 8.02 10.14 6.42
N LEU A 48 7.01 9.48 7.00
CA LEU A 48 6.89 8.03 7.01
C LEU A 48 5.76 7.52 6.11
N ILE A 49 6.05 6.48 5.33
CA ILE A 49 5.05 5.64 4.67
C ILE A 49 4.85 4.44 5.59
N GLN A 50 3.66 4.29 6.15
CA GLN A 50 3.40 3.46 7.31
C GLN A 50 2.67 2.16 6.95
N PHE A 51 2.95 1.08 7.72
CA PHE A 51 2.34 -0.23 7.59
C PHE A 51 1.77 -0.68 8.93
N LEU A 52 0.51 -1.09 8.95
CA LEU A 52 -0.12 -1.77 10.06
C LEU A 52 -0.27 -3.26 9.74
N ILE A 53 0.08 -4.14 10.68
CA ILE A 53 0.31 -5.55 10.38
C ILE A 53 -0.40 -6.42 11.40
N GLN A 54 -1.20 -7.37 10.92
CA GLN A 54 -1.82 -8.42 11.73
C GLN A 54 -0.89 -9.61 11.95
N ASP A 55 -1.31 -10.55 12.80
CA ASP A 55 -0.44 -11.57 13.37
C ASP A 55 0.00 -12.67 12.39
N ASP A 56 -0.82 -12.99 11.37
CA ASP A 56 -0.52 -14.08 10.44
C ASP A 56 0.54 -13.72 9.39
N PHE A 57 0.82 -12.43 9.20
CA PHE A 57 1.95 -12.05 8.35
C PHE A 57 3.27 -12.51 8.95
N THR A 58 4.02 -13.31 8.22
CA THR A 58 5.38 -13.70 8.61
C THR A 58 6.37 -12.56 8.35
N VAL A 59 7.49 -12.57 9.06
CA VAL A 59 8.58 -11.59 8.84
C VAL A 59 9.05 -11.58 7.37
N PRO A 60 9.26 -12.71 6.69
CA PRO A 60 9.60 -12.70 5.27
C PRO A 60 8.57 -12.04 4.37
N GLN A 61 7.27 -12.21 4.64
CA GLN A 61 6.19 -11.56 3.88
C GLN A 61 6.18 -10.03 4.09
N ILE A 62 6.35 -9.57 5.33
CA ILE A 62 6.44 -8.13 5.66
C ILE A 62 7.63 -7.49 4.94
N LEU A 63 8.80 -8.12 5.01
CA LEU A 63 10.02 -7.63 4.35
C LEU A 63 9.90 -7.68 2.82
N HIS A 64 9.18 -8.66 2.28
CA HIS A 64 8.88 -8.73 0.85
C HIS A 64 8.03 -7.54 0.41
N THR A 65 6.93 -7.28 1.11
CA THR A 65 6.03 -6.14 0.83
C THR A 65 6.77 -4.79 0.87
N ARG A 66 7.59 -4.57 1.90
CA ARG A 66 8.44 -3.36 1.98
C ARG A 66 9.39 -3.22 0.80
N ARG A 67 10.08 -4.31 0.43
CA ARG A 67 11.03 -4.31 -0.70
C ARG A 67 10.35 -4.04 -2.03
N VAL A 68 9.12 -4.53 -2.24
CA VAL A 68 8.36 -4.23 -3.46
C VAL A 68 8.10 -2.72 -3.54
N LEU A 69 7.64 -2.09 -2.46
CA LEU A 69 7.43 -0.64 -2.45
C LEU A 69 8.75 0.14 -2.62
N GLU A 70 9.81 -0.24 -1.91
CA GLU A 70 11.14 0.36 -2.07
C GLU A 70 11.65 0.25 -3.52
N SER A 71 11.41 -0.90 -4.17
CA SER A 71 11.75 -1.11 -5.57
C SER A 71 10.96 -0.19 -6.50
N TYR A 72 9.65 -0.04 -6.27
CA TYR A 72 8.81 0.88 -7.05
C TYR A 72 9.22 2.35 -6.87
N LEU A 73 9.68 2.72 -5.69
CA LEU A 73 10.15 4.08 -5.38
C LEU A 73 11.61 4.33 -5.77
N THR A 74 12.33 3.31 -6.24
CA THR A 74 13.70 3.46 -6.73
C THR A 74 13.71 4.17 -8.08
N ASP A 75 14.55 5.18 -8.23
CA ASP A 75 14.71 5.93 -9.48
C ASP A 75 15.17 5.04 -10.63
N ILE A 76 14.61 5.29 -11.80
CA ILE A 76 15.01 4.64 -13.06
C ILE A 76 15.52 5.74 -14.00
N PRO A 77 16.84 5.92 -14.13
CA PRO A 77 17.43 6.95 -14.98
C PRO A 77 16.90 6.90 -16.41
N ASP A 78 16.86 8.06 -17.05
CA ASP A 78 16.50 8.21 -18.46
C ASP A 78 15.03 7.82 -18.80
N THR A 79 14.14 7.87 -17.81
CA THR A 79 12.69 7.70 -17.99
C THR A 79 11.93 9.00 -17.72
N ASP A 80 10.80 9.20 -18.41
CA ASP A 80 10.03 10.45 -18.35
C ASP A 80 9.47 10.74 -16.94
N TRP A 81 9.02 9.70 -16.22
CA TRP A 81 8.39 9.85 -14.90
C TRP A 81 9.11 9.08 -13.77
N GLY A 82 10.10 8.28 -14.12
CA GLY A 82 10.79 7.41 -13.15
C GLY A 82 12.18 7.88 -12.76
N SER A 83 12.72 8.93 -13.39
CA SER A 83 14.09 9.41 -13.16
C SER A 83 14.29 10.07 -11.79
N ASP A 84 13.22 10.59 -11.18
CA ASP A 84 13.17 11.08 -9.80
C ASP A 84 11.80 10.78 -9.21
N LYS A 85 11.72 9.81 -8.32
CA LYS A 85 10.48 9.40 -7.65
C LYS A 85 10.31 10.00 -6.25
N SER A 86 11.16 10.94 -5.86
CA SER A 86 11.11 11.58 -4.55
C SER A 86 9.74 12.17 -4.23
N ASN A 87 9.13 12.86 -5.21
CA ASN A 87 7.81 13.48 -5.03
C ASN A 87 6.69 12.45 -4.86
N ILE A 88 6.80 11.26 -5.45
CA ILE A 88 5.84 10.16 -5.23
C ILE A 88 5.90 9.71 -3.78
N ALA A 89 7.11 9.40 -3.28
CA ALA A 89 7.30 8.97 -1.88
C ALA A 89 6.85 10.04 -0.88
N ILE A 90 7.15 11.32 -1.15
CA ILE A 90 6.72 12.45 -0.31
C ILE A 90 5.19 12.57 -0.31
N ALA A 91 4.52 12.43 -1.46
CA ALA A 91 3.07 12.48 -1.54
C ALA A 91 2.42 11.35 -0.74
N MET A 92 2.92 10.11 -0.86
CA MET A 92 2.44 8.98 -0.07
C MET A 92 2.54 9.24 1.44
N ALA A 93 3.71 9.70 1.90
CA ALA A 93 3.93 10.01 3.31
C ALA A 93 3.03 11.16 3.79
N SER A 94 2.89 12.22 2.99
CA SER A 94 2.10 13.41 3.34
C SER A 94 0.58 13.15 3.32
N SER A 95 0.12 12.14 2.59
CA SER A 95 -1.30 11.73 2.59
C SER A 95 -1.69 10.95 3.85
N ASN A 96 -0.72 10.60 4.71
CA ASN A 96 -0.89 9.70 5.85
C ASN A 96 -1.53 8.36 5.48
N ALA A 97 -1.31 7.89 4.26
CA ALA A 97 -1.83 6.62 3.80
C ALA A 97 -1.11 5.45 4.49
N ILE A 98 -1.86 4.41 4.81
CA ILE A 98 -1.39 3.23 5.54
C ILE A 98 -1.57 1.99 4.66
N MET A 99 -0.54 1.17 4.56
CA MET A 99 -0.65 -0.18 4.02
C MET A 99 -1.10 -1.13 5.13
N PHE A 100 -2.30 -1.70 4.99
CA PHE A 100 -2.87 -2.65 5.93
C PHE A 100 -2.51 -4.07 5.51
N LEU A 101 -1.71 -4.76 6.30
CA LEU A 101 -1.35 -6.16 6.10
C LEU A 101 -2.28 -7.03 6.96
N LEU A 102 -3.33 -7.55 6.34
CA LEU A 102 -4.42 -8.27 6.97
C LEU A 102 -4.21 -9.80 6.86
N ASN A 103 -4.78 -10.57 7.76
CA ASN A 103 -4.61 -12.03 7.79
C ASN A 103 -5.19 -12.71 6.55
N ASP A 104 -6.49 -12.55 6.34
CA ASP A 104 -7.26 -13.19 5.27
C ASP A 104 -8.56 -12.43 4.96
N GLU A 105 -9.39 -12.98 4.08
CA GLU A 105 -10.66 -12.39 3.64
C GLU A 105 -11.70 -12.24 4.75
N ASP A 106 -11.63 -13.01 5.84
CA ASP A 106 -12.56 -12.92 6.96
C ASP A 106 -12.43 -11.56 7.67
N GLU A 107 -11.30 -10.87 7.50
CA GLU A 107 -11.09 -9.52 8.04
C GLU A 107 -12.03 -8.47 7.41
N TYR A 108 -12.58 -8.70 6.22
CA TYR A 108 -13.60 -7.81 5.64
C TYR A 108 -14.95 -7.88 6.38
N GLU A 109 -15.16 -8.88 7.21
CA GLU A 109 -16.31 -8.95 8.14
C GLU A 109 -16.00 -8.35 9.52
N ASN A 110 -14.75 -7.97 9.78
CA ASN A 110 -14.31 -7.37 11.03
C ASN A 110 -14.76 -5.90 11.11
N PRO A 111 -15.64 -5.53 12.07
CA PRO A 111 -16.16 -4.17 12.16
C PRO A 111 -15.06 -3.12 12.41
N TYR A 112 -13.95 -3.46 13.05
CA TYR A 112 -12.85 -2.54 13.30
C TYR A 112 -12.13 -2.11 12.02
N ILE A 113 -12.12 -2.96 10.99
CA ILE A 113 -11.59 -2.60 9.66
C ILE A 113 -12.46 -1.51 9.03
N TRP A 114 -13.78 -1.66 9.09
CA TRP A 114 -14.71 -0.66 8.58
C TRP A 114 -14.69 0.63 9.40
N ASP A 115 -14.55 0.56 10.72
CA ASP A 115 -14.41 1.73 11.58
C ASP A 115 -13.21 2.60 11.15
N ILE A 116 -12.10 1.97 10.75
CA ILE A 116 -10.90 2.68 10.30
C ILE A 116 -11.12 3.35 8.93
N PHE A 117 -11.70 2.64 7.97
CA PHE A 117 -11.99 3.21 6.63
C PHE A 117 -13.09 4.30 6.71
N ASP A 118 -14.15 4.08 7.49
CA ASP A 118 -15.21 5.06 7.70
C ASP A 118 -14.72 6.32 8.43
N SER A 119 -13.61 6.25 9.15
CA SER A 119 -12.97 7.41 9.80
C SER A 119 -12.27 8.35 8.82
N GLY A 120 -12.14 7.96 7.54
CA GLY A 120 -11.46 8.71 6.50
C GLY A 120 -9.94 8.50 6.47
N VAL A 121 -9.43 7.45 7.14
CA VAL A 121 -8.04 7.04 7.01
C VAL A 121 -7.80 6.49 5.60
N ASN A 122 -6.81 7.02 4.93
CA ASN A 122 -6.38 6.54 3.62
C ASN A 122 -5.62 5.22 3.77
N GLY A 123 -5.90 4.23 2.93
CA GLY A 123 -5.18 2.97 3.00
C GLY A 123 -5.43 2.04 1.83
N GLN A 124 -4.54 1.07 1.73
CA GLN A 124 -4.60 -0.08 0.84
C GLN A 124 -4.37 -1.33 1.67
N ASP A 125 -5.08 -2.39 1.40
CA ASP A 125 -4.91 -3.67 2.06
C ASP A 125 -4.14 -4.68 1.21
N LEU A 126 -3.61 -5.70 1.87
CA LEU A 126 -2.96 -6.86 1.28
C LEU A 126 -3.13 -8.03 2.25
N LEU A 127 -3.58 -9.19 1.76
CA LEU A 127 -3.83 -10.35 2.59
C LEU A 127 -2.60 -11.26 2.69
N ALA A 128 -2.34 -11.83 3.87
CA ALA A 128 -1.20 -12.73 4.10
C ALA A 128 -1.24 -13.96 3.18
N ILE A 129 -2.44 -14.44 2.85
CA ILE A 129 -2.66 -15.59 1.96
C ILE A 129 -2.28 -15.32 0.49
N GLU A 130 -2.08 -14.07 0.11
CA GLU A 130 -1.74 -13.63 -1.25
C GLU A 130 -0.27 -13.25 -1.42
N VAL A 131 0.53 -13.33 -0.36
CA VAL A 131 1.94 -12.90 -0.37
C VAL A 131 2.87 -14.11 -0.41
N PHE A 132 3.58 -14.25 -1.51
CA PHE A 132 4.51 -15.37 -1.77
C PHE A 132 5.95 -14.87 -1.98
N PRO A 133 6.75 -14.68 -0.91
CA PRO A 133 8.12 -14.21 -1.03
C PRO A 133 8.96 -15.11 -1.93
N VAL A 134 9.79 -14.52 -2.78
CA VAL A 134 10.68 -15.25 -3.71
C VAL A 134 11.51 -16.26 -2.94
N GLY A 135 11.46 -17.53 -3.40
CA GLY A 135 12.20 -18.65 -2.81
C GLY A 135 11.44 -19.38 -1.69
N SER A 136 10.25 -18.94 -1.30
CA SER A 136 9.36 -19.74 -0.45
C SER A 136 8.84 -20.97 -1.20
N SER A 137 8.39 -21.99 -0.46
CA SER A 137 7.77 -23.18 -1.06
C SER A 137 6.53 -22.85 -1.86
N GLU A 138 5.75 -21.90 -1.35
CA GLU A 138 4.52 -21.37 -1.96
C GLU A 138 4.84 -20.71 -3.29
N TYR A 139 5.84 -19.82 -3.33
CA TYR A 139 6.32 -19.18 -4.56
C TYR A 139 6.76 -20.19 -5.63
N MET A 140 7.51 -21.20 -5.21
CA MET A 140 8.08 -22.21 -6.14
C MET A 140 7.04 -23.21 -6.67
N ASN A 141 5.96 -23.46 -5.94
CA ASN A 141 4.97 -24.49 -6.22
C ASN A 141 3.58 -23.93 -6.47
N SER A 142 3.36 -22.65 -6.20
CA SER A 142 2.04 -22.01 -6.38
C SER A 142 1.69 -21.87 -7.85
N THR A 143 0.45 -22.11 -8.16
CA THR A 143 -0.18 -21.71 -9.43
C THR A 143 -0.85 -20.33 -9.33
N GLU A 144 -0.84 -19.77 -8.14
CA GLU A 144 -1.44 -18.48 -7.83
C GLU A 144 -0.40 -17.36 -7.96
N ARG A 145 -0.88 -16.18 -8.29
CA ARG A 145 -0.06 -14.99 -8.44
C ARG A 145 0.23 -14.36 -7.06
N ASP A 146 1.45 -13.89 -6.86
CA ASP A 146 1.78 -13.04 -5.72
C ASP A 146 1.14 -11.65 -5.92
N ALA A 147 0.10 -11.35 -5.13
CA ALA A 147 -0.64 -10.10 -5.22
C ALA A 147 0.14 -8.90 -4.64
N THR A 148 1.27 -9.12 -3.98
CA THR A 148 2.07 -8.03 -3.40
C THR A 148 2.40 -6.94 -4.41
N TYR A 149 2.74 -7.31 -5.64
CA TYR A 149 3.11 -6.35 -6.69
C TYR A 149 1.94 -5.47 -7.10
N GLU A 150 0.75 -6.04 -7.19
CA GLU A 150 -0.48 -5.35 -7.56
C GLU A 150 -0.92 -4.41 -6.44
N GLU A 151 -1.12 -4.92 -5.22
CA GLU A 151 -1.63 -4.13 -4.11
C GLU A 151 -0.67 -3.01 -3.66
N VAL A 152 0.64 -3.25 -3.74
CA VAL A 152 1.64 -2.19 -3.50
C VAL A 152 1.65 -1.17 -4.63
N LEU A 153 1.36 -1.58 -5.88
CA LEU A 153 1.21 -0.64 -6.99
C LEU A 153 -0.03 0.24 -6.81
N HIS A 154 -1.18 -0.33 -6.43
CA HIS A 154 -2.40 0.41 -6.08
C HIS A 154 -2.11 1.45 -5.00
N PHE A 155 -1.43 1.05 -3.93
CA PHE A 155 -1.04 1.93 -2.84
C PHE A 155 -0.16 3.11 -3.30
N MET A 156 0.89 2.82 -4.08
CA MET A 156 1.76 3.85 -4.65
C MET A 156 1.03 4.73 -5.66
N HIS A 157 0.19 4.16 -6.51
CA HIS A 157 -0.56 4.89 -7.54
C HIS A 157 -1.56 5.85 -6.89
N GLY A 158 -2.45 5.35 -6.04
CA GLY A 158 -3.52 6.13 -5.45
C GLY A 158 -3.04 7.27 -4.54
N TYR A 159 -2.00 7.02 -3.73
CA TYR A 159 -1.52 7.98 -2.75
C TYR A 159 -0.21 8.68 -3.10
N GLY A 160 0.40 8.31 -4.22
CA GLY A 160 1.65 8.89 -4.68
C GLY A 160 1.56 9.45 -6.09
N VAL A 161 1.40 8.58 -7.11
CA VAL A 161 1.45 8.98 -8.53
C VAL A 161 0.35 9.96 -8.89
N GLN A 162 -0.90 9.68 -8.52
CA GLN A 162 -2.04 10.56 -8.82
C GLN A 162 -1.85 11.97 -8.24
N LEU A 163 -1.23 12.07 -7.07
CA LEU A 163 -1.02 13.35 -6.38
C LEU A 163 0.23 14.09 -6.88
N ALA A 164 1.32 13.36 -7.15
CA ALA A 164 2.62 13.95 -7.48
C ALA A 164 2.87 14.13 -8.96
N LEU A 165 2.27 13.28 -9.83
CA LEU A 165 2.56 13.21 -11.26
C LEU A 165 1.29 13.27 -12.13
N PRO A 166 0.56 14.39 -12.14
CA PRO A 166 -0.70 14.51 -12.90
C PRO A 166 -0.51 14.28 -14.40
N THR A 167 0.67 14.54 -14.94
CA THR A 167 0.96 14.27 -16.36
C THR A 167 1.08 12.77 -16.66
N MET A 168 1.63 11.98 -15.75
CA MET A 168 1.65 10.53 -15.83
C MET A 168 0.23 9.96 -15.71
N GLN A 169 -0.56 10.45 -14.75
CA GLN A 169 -1.95 10.07 -14.58
C GLN A 169 -2.77 10.31 -15.85
N ASN A 170 -2.66 11.49 -16.45
CA ASN A 170 -3.33 11.80 -17.73
C ASN A 170 -2.88 10.87 -18.86
N ALA A 171 -1.62 10.44 -18.87
CA ALA A 171 -1.11 9.50 -19.88
C ALA A 171 -1.69 8.09 -19.68
N ILE A 172 -1.82 7.62 -18.44
CA ILE A 172 -2.46 6.34 -18.09
C ILE A 172 -3.93 6.36 -18.54
N GLU A 173 -4.70 7.37 -18.15
CA GLU A 173 -6.12 7.52 -18.55
C GLU A 173 -6.29 7.57 -20.07
N SER A 174 -5.42 8.31 -20.75
CA SER A 174 -5.44 8.40 -22.22
C SER A 174 -5.13 7.06 -22.89
N ALA A 175 -4.17 6.30 -22.35
CA ALA A 175 -3.81 4.99 -22.86
C ALA A 175 -4.96 3.99 -22.67
N MET A 176 -5.61 4.00 -21.52
CA MET A 176 -6.76 3.16 -21.23
C MET A 176 -7.95 3.48 -22.16
N LEU A 177 -8.33 4.77 -22.29
CA LEU A 177 -9.39 5.17 -23.20
C LEU A 177 -9.08 4.78 -24.64
N ASN A 178 -7.81 4.87 -25.06
CA ASN A 178 -7.39 4.41 -26.38
C ASN A 178 -7.55 2.90 -26.54
N ALA A 179 -7.23 2.10 -25.51
CA ALA A 179 -7.40 0.65 -25.52
C ALA A 179 -8.87 0.25 -25.62
N ILE A 180 -9.75 0.92 -24.88
CA ILE A 180 -11.20 0.72 -24.94
C ILE A 180 -11.74 1.07 -26.32
N ASN A 181 -11.41 2.25 -26.85
CA ASN A 181 -11.91 2.73 -28.13
C ASN A 181 -11.44 1.91 -29.34
N ASN A 182 -10.38 1.14 -29.20
CA ASN A 182 -9.85 0.24 -30.24
C ASN A 182 -10.16 -1.23 -29.99
N ASP A 183 -11.10 -1.55 -29.09
CA ASP A 183 -11.49 -2.91 -28.71
C ASP A 183 -10.32 -3.82 -28.26
N VAL A 184 -9.23 -3.21 -27.75
CA VAL A 184 -8.10 -3.93 -27.17
C VAL A 184 -8.37 -4.34 -25.73
N TYR A 185 -9.12 -3.51 -25.03
CA TYR A 185 -9.60 -3.76 -23.68
C TYR A 185 -11.11 -3.49 -23.61
N ASN A 186 -11.85 -4.43 -23.04
CA ASN A 186 -13.28 -4.30 -22.83
C ASN A 186 -13.55 -4.43 -21.33
N PRO A 187 -13.70 -3.29 -20.61
CA PRO A 187 -14.00 -3.34 -19.20
C PRO A 187 -15.28 -4.10 -18.96
N LEU A 188 -15.32 -4.95 -17.96
CA LEU A 188 -16.54 -5.59 -17.50
C LEU A 188 -17.54 -4.49 -17.14
N SER A 189 -18.79 -4.65 -17.59
CA SER A 189 -19.85 -3.62 -17.45
C SER A 189 -20.16 -3.20 -16.00
N ASP A 190 -19.60 -3.90 -15.04
CA ASP A 190 -19.85 -3.74 -13.62
C ASP A 190 -18.67 -3.09 -12.86
N LEU A 191 -17.56 -2.79 -13.54
CA LEU A 191 -16.47 -2.02 -12.93
C LEU A 191 -16.83 -0.53 -12.96
N PRO A 192 -16.61 0.20 -11.87
CA PRO A 192 -16.74 1.65 -11.86
C PRO A 192 -15.88 2.27 -12.95
N GLU A 193 -16.37 3.34 -13.61
CA GLU A 193 -15.61 4.06 -14.65
C GLU A 193 -14.31 4.70 -14.09
N ASP A 194 -14.16 4.70 -12.77
CA ASP A 194 -13.06 5.32 -12.02
C ASP A 194 -11.96 4.32 -11.61
N ASP A 195 -12.15 3.02 -11.90
CA ASP A 195 -11.20 1.96 -11.57
C ASP A 195 -10.18 1.81 -12.71
N PHE A 196 -9.21 2.72 -12.73
CA PHE A 196 -8.17 2.83 -13.76
C PHE A 196 -6.83 2.20 -13.33
N ASP A 197 -6.86 1.20 -12.47
CA ASP A 197 -5.66 0.51 -11.97
C ASP A 197 -5.21 -0.66 -12.85
#